data_ddd45c682ccddc395fd0ad65b068de29
#
_entry.id   ddd45c682ccddc395fd0ad65b068de29
#
_cell.length_a   1.000
_cell.length_b   1.000
_cell.length_c   1.000
_cell.angle_alpha   90.00
_cell.angle_beta   90.00
_cell.angle_gamma   90.00
#
_symmetry.space_group_name_H-M   'P 1'
#
loop_
_entity.id
_entity.type
_entity.pdbx_description
1 polymer ?
#
loop_
_entity_poly.entity_id
_entity_poly.type
_entity_poly.pdbx_seq_one_letter_code
_entity_poly.pdbx_strand_id
1 'polypeptide(L)'
;SSIDRLYDNSLVIDALSIGRSWDSSEFKALKDTGYSGIHTSLANKTWDSALSSIRDWNQRIEDNPDIFLKAMVSSHFLQAKEEKRVAVLYGHQNATMIEDKIDRLDTLHQLGTRCIQLTYNERNLIGDGCTERTNAGLSDFGLLVVKRMNKLGLIIDLSHCGKKTTYDAIRYSNAPPCFTHTMCEALYQGHPRAKTDDELEHIARNGGMIGITALGYFVGSDPGGKTNIETYLDHIDHAVRLVGVDHVGLSSDFQVQGIRPWATKENWYEPRLKSFKPSYNVKWPPWIPELDSTDRFLNVTYGLFKRGYSDSAIRKILGLNWMRYFEQIIGL
;
A
#
# COMPACT_ATOMS: atom_id res chain seq x y z
N SER A 1 -8.54 26.35 7.99
CA SER A 1 -7.15 26.82 8.19
C SER A 1 -6.38 26.79 6.87
N SER A 2 -5.16 27.31 6.86
CA SER A 2 -4.27 27.24 5.70
C SER A 2 -3.86 25.78 5.40
N ILE A 3 -3.73 24.97 6.45
CA ILE A 3 -3.39 23.55 6.35
C ILE A 3 -4.54 22.75 5.74
N ASP A 4 -5.79 23.03 6.14
CA ASP A 4 -6.97 22.42 5.52
C ASP A 4 -7.01 22.70 4.02
N ARG A 5 -6.77 23.96 3.63
CA ARG A 5 -6.71 24.35 2.21
C ARG A 5 -5.57 23.67 1.47
N LEU A 6 -4.42 23.52 2.10
CA LEU A 6 -3.30 22.77 1.52
C LEU A 6 -3.71 21.32 1.23
N TYR A 7 -4.33 20.66 2.21
CA TYR A 7 -4.83 19.30 2.07
C TYR A 7 -5.89 19.19 0.99
N ASP A 8 -6.92 20.05 1.03
CA ASP A 8 -8.02 20.04 0.06
C ASP A 8 -7.55 20.25 -1.39
N ASN A 9 -6.49 21.04 -1.56
CA ASN A 9 -5.90 21.32 -2.88
C ASN A 9 -4.82 20.33 -3.31
N SER A 10 -4.50 19.35 -2.48
CA SER A 10 -3.48 18.36 -2.77
C SER A 10 -4.07 17.10 -3.40
N LEU A 11 -3.28 16.46 -4.25
CA LEU A 11 -3.55 15.08 -4.66
C LEU A 11 -3.24 14.17 -3.48
N VAL A 12 -4.20 13.36 -3.04
CA VAL A 12 -4.05 12.46 -1.89
C VAL A 12 -4.29 11.03 -2.35
N ILE A 13 -3.27 10.19 -2.20
CA ILE A 13 -3.32 8.78 -2.63
C ILE A 13 -3.02 7.88 -1.44
N ASP A 14 -3.93 6.94 -1.19
CA ASP A 14 -3.71 5.84 -0.26
C ASP A 14 -3.13 4.65 -1.03
N ALA A 15 -1.87 4.33 -0.77
CA ALA A 15 -1.15 3.29 -1.51
C ALA A 15 -1.52 1.87 -1.13
N LEU A 16 -2.31 1.67 -0.09
CA LEU A 16 -3.00 0.40 0.17
C LEU A 16 -4.23 0.64 1.04
N SER A 17 -5.39 0.52 0.42
CA SER A 17 -6.69 0.54 1.09
C SER A 17 -7.30 -0.85 1.05
N ILE A 18 -7.84 -1.30 2.18
CA ILE A 18 -8.50 -2.60 2.30
C ILE A 18 -9.97 -2.35 2.55
N GLY A 19 -10.81 -2.59 1.53
CA GLY A 19 -12.26 -2.51 1.71
C GLY A 19 -12.79 -3.81 2.30
N ARG A 20 -13.61 -3.71 3.35
CA ARG A 20 -14.31 -4.87 3.89
C ARG A 20 -15.63 -5.13 3.18
N SER A 21 -16.45 -4.10 3.15
CA SER A 21 -17.68 -4.08 2.36
C SER A 21 -17.77 -2.71 1.72
N TRP A 22 -17.80 -2.63 0.44
CA TRP A 22 -17.91 -1.36 -0.26
C TRP A 22 -19.38 -1.02 -0.46
N ASP A 23 -20.03 -0.63 0.61
CA ASP A 23 -21.43 -0.21 0.65
C ASP A 23 -21.57 1.32 0.73
N SER A 24 -22.80 1.81 0.85
CA SER A 24 -23.09 3.25 0.92
C SER A 24 -22.39 3.95 2.09
N SER A 25 -22.14 3.24 3.19
CA SER A 25 -21.43 3.77 4.36
C SER A 25 -19.96 4.05 4.02
N GLU A 26 -19.29 3.10 3.35
CA GLU A 26 -17.91 3.28 2.87
C GLU A 26 -17.82 4.38 1.82
N PHE A 27 -18.77 4.47 0.90
CA PHE A 27 -18.78 5.53 -0.12
C PHE A 27 -18.92 6.92 0.49
N LYS A 28 -19.78 7.05 1.49
CA LYS A 28 -19.92 8.30 2.24
C LYS A 28 -18.63 8.66 2.96
N ALA A 29 -18.04 7.69 3.66
CA ALA A 29 -16.79 7.88 4.36
C ALA A 29 -15.65 8.27 3.40
N LEU A 30 -15.60 7.64 2.22
CA LEU A 30 -14.59 7.95 1.21
C LEU A 30 -14.66 9.41 0.76
N LYS A 31 -15.86 9.98 0.62
CA LYS A 31 -16.02 11.40 0.30
C LYS A 31 -15.46 12.33 1.38
N ASP A 32 -15.51 11.89 2.63
CA ASP A 32 -15.01 12.67 3.76
C ASP A 32 -13.47 12.62 3.91
N THR A 33 -12.78 11.72 3.20
CA THR A 33 -11.32 11.57 3.30
C THR A 33 -10.52 12.62 2.56
N GLY A 34 -11.07 13.22 1.52
CA GLY A 34 -10.32 14.06 0.58
C GLY A 34 -9.41 13.27 -0.37
N TYR A 35 -9.53 11.95 -0.44
CA TYR A 35 -8.72 11.11 -1.33
C TYR A 35 -8.99 11.42 -2.81
N SER A 36 -7.92 11.45 -3.58
CA SER A 36 -7.98 11.48 -5.05
C SER A 36 -7.85 10.07 -5.64
N GLY A 37 -7.25 9.16 -4.90
CA GLY A 37 -7.07 7.80 -5.36
C GLY A 37 -6.73 6.82 -4.26
N ILE A 38 -7.02 5.56 -4.54
CA ILE A 38 -6.67 4.42 -3.69
C ILE A 38 -6.08 3.31 -4.55
N HIS A 39 -5.09 2.61 -3.99
CA HIS A 39 -4.71 1.28 -4.43
C HIS A 39 -5.52 0.30 -3.59
N THR A 40 -6.47 -0.41 -4.20
CA THR A 40 -7.33 -1.35 -3.47
C THR A 40 -6.84 -2.78 -3.62
N SER A 41 -6.84 -3.51 -2.50
CA SER A 41 -6.41 -4.91 -2.46
C SER A 41 -7.57 -5.83 -2.86
N LEU A 42 -7.42 -6.52 -4.00
CA LEU A 42 -8.35 -7.51 -4.49
C LEU A 42 -7.96 -8.92 -4.04
N ALA A 43 -8.86 -9.88 -4.20
CA ALA A 43 -8.62 -11.26 -3.81
C ALA A 43 -7.44 -11.87 -4.60
N ASN A 44 -6.70 -12.77 -3.96
CA ASN A 44 -5.46 -13.31 -4.52
C ASN A 44 -5.20 -14.79 -4.22
N LYS A 45 -6.10 -15.47 -3.52
CA LYS A 45 -5.90 -16.89 -3.14
C LYS A 45 -6.07 -17.84 -4.31
N THR A 46 -7.13 -17.65 -5.09
CA THR A 46 -7.44 -18.50 -6.24
C THR A 46 -7.68 -17.63 -7.47
N TRP A 47 -7.56 -18.23 -8.65
CA TRP A 47 -7.86 -17.55 -9.90
C TRP A 47 -9.32 -17.07 -9.95
N ASP A 48 -10.26 -17.95 -9.56
CA ASP A 48 -11.67 -17.59 -9.54
C ASP A 48 -11.98 -16.45 -8.59
N SER A 49 -11.37 -16.45 -7.40
CA SER A 49 -11.58 -15.35 -6.45
C SER A 49 -11.01 -14.03 -6.96
N ALA A 50 -9.86 -14.06 -7.61
CA ALA A 50 -9.25 -12.86 -8.21
C ALA A 50 -10.17 -12.29 -9.30
N LEU A 51 -10.65 -13.12 -10.23
CA LEU A 51 -11.57 -12.70 -11.29
C LEU A 51 -12.89 -12.17 -10.73
N SER A 52 -13.45 -12.84 -9.72
CA SER A 52 -14.68 -12.41 -9.06
C SER A 52 -14.53 -11.04 -8.43
N SER A 53 -13.43 -10.78 -7.73
CA SER A 53 -13.19 -9.48 -7.09
C SER A 53 -13.01 -8.35 -8.11
N ILE A 54 -12.41 -8.64 -9.27
CA ILE A 54 -12.31 -7.67 -10.37
C ILE A 54 -13.70 -7.35 -10.94
N ARG A 55 -14.53 -8.37 -11.17
CA ARG A 55 -15.91 -8.16 -11.65
C ARG A 55 -16.71 -7.33 -10.66
N ASP A 56 -16.60 -7.61 -9.37
CA ASP A 56 -17.32 -6.87 -8.33
C ASP A 56 -16.92 -5.38 -8.32
N TRP A 57 -15.62 -5.11 -8.44
CA TRP A 57 -15.14 -3.73 -8.51
C TRP A 57 -15.55 -3.02 -9.80
N ASN A 58 -15.48 -3.70 -10.94
CA ASN A 58 -15.95 -3.14 -12.21
C ASN A 58 -17.44 -2.76 -12.11
N GLN A 59 -18.25 -3.62 -11.52
CA GLN A 59 -19.69 -3.35 -11.32
C GLN A 59 -19.90 -2.17 -10.38
N ARG A 60 -19.11 -2.10 -9.28
CA ARG A 60 -19.18 -0.99 -8.32
C ARG A 60 -18.84 0.35 -8.95
N ILE A 61 -17.84 0.39 -9.81
CA ILE A 61 -17.47 1.60 -10.52
C ILE A 61 -18.55 1.98 -11.53
N GLU A 62 -19.09 1.01 -12.26
CA GLU A 62 -20.16 1.23 -13.24
C GLU A 62 -21.44 1.76 -12.58
N ASP A 63 -21.79 1.23 -11.41
CA ASP A 63 -22.98 1.64 -10.65
C ASP A 63 -22.80 3.00 -9.95
N ASN A 64 -21.56 3.44 -9.73
CA ASN A 64 -21.24 4.68 -9.01
C ASN A 64 -20.22 5.54 -9.77
N PRO A 65 -20.53 5.95 -11.01
CA PRO A 65 -19.59 6.71 -11.84
C PRO A 65 -19.30 8.12 -11.32
N ASP A 66 -20.17 8.63 -10.46
CA ASP A 66 -19.99 9.92 -9.77
C ASP A 66 -19.00 9.85 -8.61
N ILE A 67 -18.69 8.65 -8.12
CA ILE A 67 -17.76 8.42 -7.00
C ILE A 67 -16.41 7.92 -7.50
N PHE A 68 -16.41 6.94 -8.38
CA PHE A 68 -15.22 6.19 -8.77
C PHE A 68 -14.80 6.41 -10.22
N LEU A 69 -13.49 6.36 -10.43
CA LEU A 69 -12.85 6.28 -11.74
C LEU A 69 -11.81 5.15 -11.70
N LYS A 70 -11.90 4.21 -12.63
CA LYS A 70 -10.91 3.12 -12.71
C LYS A 70 -9.56 3.70 -13.15
N ALA A 71 -8.52 3.53 -12.34
CA ALA A 71 -7.18 3.99 -12.64
C ALA A 71 -6.43 2.96 -13.51
N MET A 72 -6.25 3.29 -14.77
CA MET A 72 -5.52 2.47 -15.75
C MET A 72 -4.16 3.07 -16.10
N VAL A 73 -4.04 4.38 -15.97
CA VAL A 73 -2.83 5.18 -16.19
C VAL A 73 -2.78 6.29 -15.13
N SER A 74 -1.62 6.94 -14.98
CA SER A 74 -1.40 7.92 -13.91
C SER A 74 -2.27 9.17 -14.03
N SER A 75 -2.59 9.62 -15.25
CA SER A 75 -3.45 10.79 -15.46
C SER A 75 -4.86 10.64 -14.92
N HIS A 76 -5.33 9.41 -14.71
CA HIS A 76 -6.63 9.16 -14.09
C HIS A 76 -6.72 9.69 -12.64
N PHE A 77 -5.60 9.79 -11.92
CA PHE A 77 -5.58 10.38 -10.58
C PHE A 77 -5.84 11.89 -10.60
N LEU A 78 -5.27 12.61 -11.58
CA LEU A 78 -5.55 14.03 -11.78
C LEU A 78 -6.99 14.26 -12.22
N GLN A 79 -7.48 13.46 -13.17
CA GLN A 79 -8.86 13.52 -13.63
C GLN A 79 -9.84 13.32 -12.47
N ALA A 80 -9.58 12.31 -11.63
CA ALA A 80 -10.43 12.05 -10.46
C ALA A 80 -10.44 13.24 -9.50
N LYS A 81 -9.28 13.86 -9.25
CA LYS A 81 -9.19 15.05 -8.41
C LYS A 81 -10.03 16.20 -8.97
N GLU A 82 -9.90 16.49 -10.26
CA GLU A 82 -10.64 17.56 -10.94
C GLU A 82 -12.14 17.32 -10.92
N GLU A 83 -12.57 16.07 -11.12
CA GLU A 83 -13.97 15.66 -11.16
C GLU A 83 -14.54 15.33 -9.77
N LYS A 84 -13.76 15.49 -8.70
CA LYS A 84 -14.15 15.16 -7.33
C LYS A 84 -14.61 13.71 -7.19
N ARG A 85 -13.91 12.81 -7.87
CA ARG A 85 -14.05 11.35 -7.78
C ARG A 85 -12.80 10.74 -7.15
N VAL A 86 -12.82 9.44 -6.92
CA VAL A 86 -11.67 8.69 -6.42
C VAL A 86 -11.22 7.69 -7.47
N ALA A 87 -9.98 7.81 -7.91
CA ALA A 87 -9.37 6.84 -8.82
C ALA A 87 -9.05 5.55 -8.06
N VAL A 88 -9.42 4.42 -8.63
CA VAL A 88 -9.23 3.10 -8.02
C VAL A 88 -8.24 2.30 -8.84
N LEU A 89 -7.05 2.08 -8.29
CA LEU A 89 -6.01 1.24 -8.87
C LEU A 89 -6.14 -0.17 -8.31
N TYR A 90 -6.36 -1.15 -9.18
CA TYR A 90 -6.49 -2.55 -8.79
C TYR A 90 -5.14 -3.18 -8.51
N GLY A 91 -5.03 -3.84 -7.36
CA GLY A 91 -3.86 -4.62 -7.01
C GLY A 91 -4.19 -5.86 -6.20
N HIS A 92 -3.21 -6.73 -6.06
CA HIS A 92 -3.31 -7.97 -5.29
C HIS A 92 -2.11 -8.08 -4.36
N GLN A 93 -2.34 -8.42 -3.09
CA GLN A 93 -1.28 -8.54 -2.10
C GLN A 93 -0.58 -9.91 -2.08
N ASN A 94 -0.79 -10.70 -3.10
CA ASN A 94 -0.08 -11.96 -3.32
C ASN A 94 -0.24 -12.36 -4.78
N ALA A 95 0.53 -13.32 -5.24
CA ALA A 95 0.47 -13.80 -6.61
C ALA A 95 0.11 -15.29 -6.69
N THR A 96 -0.43 -15.88 -5.63
CA THR A 96 -0.80 -17.31 -5.62
C THR A 96 -1.85 -17.66 -6.65
N MET A 97 -2.73 -16.70 -7.03
CA MET A 97 -3.78 -16.91 -8.03
C MET A 97 -3.24 -17.21 -9.43
N ILE A 98 -2.01 -16.84 -9.74
CA ILE A 98 -1.45 -17.17 -11.05
C ILE A 98 -0.97 -18.63 -11.14
N GLU A 99 -0.78 -19.30 -9.98
CA GLU A 99 -0.18 -20.64 -9.91
C GLU A 99 1.16 -20.66 -10.68
N ASP A 100 1.35 -21.64 -11.56
CA ASP A 100 2.51 -21.73 -12.47
C ASP A 100 2.21 -21.18 -13.89
N LYS A 101 1.09 -20.46 -14.04
CA LYS A 101 0.58 -19.99 -15.34
C LYS A 101 0.88 -18.52 -15.55
N ILE A 102 2.04 -18.25 -16.11
CA ILE A 102 2.54 -16.88 -16.31
C ILE A 102 1.60 -16.03 -17.18
N ASP A 103 0.88 -16.64 -18.12
CA ASP A 103 -0.09 -15.93 -18.99
C ASP A 103 -1.24 -15.32 -18.22
N ARG A 104 -1.49 -15.76 -17.00
CA ARG A 104 -2.49 -15.14 -16.11
C ARG A 104 -2.15 -13.71 -15.76
N LEU A 105 -0.87 -13.32 -15.77
CA LEU A 105 -0.46 -11.91 -15.60
C LEU A 105 -0.99 -11.05 -16.74
N ASP A 106 -0.93 -11.55 -17.98
CA ASP A 106 -1.45 -10.82 -19.14
C ASP A 106 -2.96 -10.61 -19.01
N THR A 107 -3.69 -11.65 -18.61
CA THR A 107 -5.14 -11.58 -18.39
C THR A 107 -5.49 -10.59 -17.29
N LEU A 108 -4.80 -10.63 -16.15
CA LEU A 108 -5.02 -9.68 -15.05
C LEU A 108 -4.77 -8.23 -15.49
N HIS A 109 -3.71 -8.00 -16.26
CA HIS A 109 -3.41 -6.68 -16.81
C HIS A 109 -4.53 -6.19 -17.75
N GLN A 110 -5.01 -7.05 -18.65
CA GLN A 110 -6.13 -6.73 -19.56
C GLN A 110 -7.41 -6.39 -18.79
N LEU A 111 -7.63 -7.03 -17.64
CA LEU A 111 -8.80 -6.80 -16.80
C LEU A 111 -8.66 -5.57 -15.88
N GLY A 112 -7.49 -4.95 -15.86
CA GLY A 112 -7.27 -3.68 -15.14
C GLY A 112 -6.36 -3.77 -13.92
N THR A 113 -5.87 -4.93 -13.54
CA THR A 113 -4.85 -5.04 -12.48
C THR A 113 -3.60 -4.26 -12.88
N ARG A 114 -3.06 -3.44 -11.96
CA ARG A 114 -1.87 -2.62 -12.18
C ARG A 114 -0.76 -2.85 -11.17
N CYS A 115 -1.06 -3.51 -10.04
CA CYS A 115 -0.10 -3.78 -8.99
C CYS A 115 -0.24 -5.21 -8.48
N ILE A 116 0.87 -5.94 -8.36
CA ILE A 116 0.88 -7.28 -7.77
C ILE A 116 2.05 -7.38 -6.82
N GLN A 117 1.76 -7.79 -5.57
CA GLN A 117 2.76 -8.13 -4.58
C GLN A 117 3.23 -9.57 -4.81
N LEU A 118 4.53 -9.79 -4.82
CA LEU A 118 5.10 -11.08 -5.23
C LEU A 118 4.81 -12.21 -4.25
N THR A 119 4.83 -11.92 -2.95
CA THR A 119 4.56 -12.89 -1.87
C THR A 119 3.76 -12.24 -0.76
N TYR A 120 3.12 -13.05 0.08
CA TYR A 120 2.47 -12.57 1.31
C TYR A 120 2.91 -13.45 2.49
N ASN A 121 3.86 -12.97 3.27
CA ASN A 121 4.42 -13.59 4.47
C ASN A 121 5.09 -14.94 4.25
N GLU A 122 4.41 -15.88 3.60
CA GLU A 122 4.85 -17.26 3.39
C GLU A 122 5.47 -17.43 2.00
N ARG A 123 6.09 -18.58 1.80
CA ARG A 123 6.59 -18.99 0.49
C ARG A 123 5.43 -19.26 -0.47
N ASN A 124 5.61 -18.83 -1.71
CA ASN A 124 4.83 -19.29 -2.85
C ASN A 124 5.78 -19.73 -3.97
N LEU A 125 5.28 -20.00 -5.18
CA LEU A 125 6.11 -20.44 -6.30
C LEU A 125 7.11 -19.37 -6.78
N ILE A 126 6.90 -18.11 -6.42
CA ILE A 126 7.73 -16.96 -6.85
C ILE A 126 8.94 -16.75 -5.95
N GLY A 127 8.75 -16.88 -4.63
CA GLY A 127 9.81 -16.63 -3.67
C GLY A 127 9.34 -16.77 -2.23
N ASP A 128 10.22 -16.40 -1.31
CA ASP A 128 9.93 -16.42 0.12
C ASP A 128 9.33 -15.09 0.58
N GLY A 129 8.29 -15.19 1.40
CA GLY A 129 7.71 -14.06 2.11
C GLY A 129 8.49 -13.69 3.37
N CYS A 130 8.08 -12.57 3.99
CA CYS A 130 8.84 -11.97 5.11
C CYS A 130 8.82 -12.79 6.39
N THR A 131 7.88 -13.73 6.57
CA THR A 131 7.83 -14.62 7.75
C THR A 131 8.25 -16.04 7.46
N GLU A 132 8.65 -16.34 6.22
CA GLU A 132 9.10 -17.68 5.86
C GLU A 132 10.37 -18.02 6.66
N ARG A 133 10.47 -19.28 7.08
CA ARG A 133 11.63 -19.77 7.88
C ARG A 133 12.95 -19.61 7.14
N THR A 134 12.94 -19.84 5.84
CA THR A 134 14.09 -19.64 4.96
C THR A 134 14.09 -18.25 4.34
N ASN A 135 15.23 -17.86 3.79
CA ASN A 135 15.38 -16.61 3.05
C ASN A 135 16.00 -16.93 1.68
N ALA A 136 15.25 -17.70 0.87
CA ALA A 136 15.77 -18.25 -0.37
C ALA A 136 15.79 -17.24 -1.54
N GLY A 137 14.99 -16.21 -1.50
CA GLY A 137 14.87 -15.24 -2.58
C GLY A 137 13.91 -15.70 -3.68
N LEU A 138 14.06 -15.11 -4.88
CA LEU A 138 13.24 -15.49 -6.04
C LEU A 138 13.61 -16.87 -6.57
N SER A 139 12.57 -17.63 -6.94
CA SER A 139 12.74 -18.86 -7.72
C SER A 139 13.02 -18.52 -9.20
N ASP A 140 13.35 -19.54 -10.00
CA ASP A 140 13.45 -19.37 -11.45
C ASP A 140 12.13 -18.86 -12.04
N PHE A 141 11.00 -19.41 -11.58
CA PHE A 141 9.67 -18.93 -11.96
C PHE A 141 9.47 -17.47 -11.53
N GLY A 142 9.92 -17.10 -10.34
CA GLY A 142 9.86 -15.71 -9.84
C GLY A 142 10.59 -14.73 -10.76
N LEU A 143 11.76 -15.10 -11.30
CA LEU A 143 12.48 -14.28 -12.27
C LEU A 143 11.67 -14.07 -13.55
N LEU A 144 10.99 -15.13 -14.04
CA LEU A 144 10.11 -15.03 -15.21
C LEU A 144 8.91 -14.13 -14.94
N VAL A 145 8.34 -14.20 -13.74
CA VAL A 145 7.23 -13.33 -13.31
C VAL A 145 7.66 -11.87 -13.31
N VAL A 146 8.80 -11.54 -12.71
CA VAL A 146 9.35 -10.17 -12.69
C VAL A 146 9.53 -9.62 -14.11
N LYS A 147 10.12 -10.42 -15.00
CA LYS A 147 10.28 -10.04 -16.40
C LYS A 147 8.96 -9.77 -17.11
N ARG A 148 7.96 -10.66 -16.90
CA ARG A 148 6.64 -10.49 -17.52
C ARG A 148 5.92 -9.26 -16.97
N MET A 149 6.02 -9.00 -15.68
CA MET A 149 5.46 -7.80 -15.06
C MET A 149 6.08 -6.53 -15.63
N ASN A 150 7.40 -6.51 -15.83
CA ASN A 150 8.08 -5.38 -16.48
C ASN A 150 7.57 -5.15 -17.90
N LYS A 151 7.43 -6.22 -18.69
CA LYS A 151 6.93 -6.15 -20.06
C LYS A 151 5.52 -5.59 -20.14
N LEU A 152 4.65 -5.95 -19.19
CA LEU A 152 3.25 -5.54 -19.14
C LEU A 152 3.07 -4.12 -18.56
N GLY A 153 4.05 -3.61 -17.82
CA GLY A 153 3.90 -2.37 -17.07
C GLY A 153 3.10 -2.56 -15.77
N LEU A 154 3.31 -3.68 -15.09
CA LEU A 154 2.73 -3.95 -13.76
C LEU A 154 3.67 -3.47 -12.65
N ILE A 155 3.10 -2.82 -11.64
CA ILE A 155 3.82 -2.40 -10.44
C ILE A 155 4.15 -3.64 -9.60
N ILE A 156 5.42 -3.78 -9.23
CA ILE A 156 5.90 -4.84 -8.35
C ILE A 156 5.93 -4.32 -6.92
N ASP A 157 5.07 -4.87 -6.07
CA ASP A 157 5.03 -4.54 -4.64
C ASP A 157 5.82 -5.60 -3.85
N LEU A 158 6.71 -5.15 -2.97
CA LEU A 158 7.59 -5.99 -2.16
C LEU A 158 7.29 -5.91 -0.66
N SER A 159 6.16 -5.35 -0.26
CA SER A 159 5.84 -5.04 1.13
C SER A 159 5.89 -6.26 2.08
N HIS A 160 5.36 -7.40 1.67
CA HIS A 160 5.36 -8.66 2.46
C HIS A 160 6.42 -9.65 2.00
N CYS A 161 7.40 -9.20 1.22
CA CYS A 161 8.45 -10.07 0.70
C CYS A 161 9.60 -10.23 1.69
N GLY A 162 10.23 -11.41 1.67
CA GLY A 162 11.43 -11.66 2.43
C GLY A 162 12.59 -10.79 1.94
N LYS A 163 13.63 -10.69 2.74
CA LYS A 163 14.77 -9.81 2.46
C LYS A 163 15.46 -10.17 1.15
N LYS A 164 15.81 -11.43 0.94
CA LYS A 164 16.48 -11.86 -0.29
C LYS A 164 15.55 -11.75 -1.51
N THR A 165 14.26 -12.06 -1.37
CA THR A 165 13.26 -11.83 -2.41
C THR A 165 13.22 -10.36 -2.80
N THR A 166 13.26 -9.46 -1.82
CA THR A 166 13.30 -8.01 -2.04
C THR A 166 14.54 -7.61 -2.86
N TYR A 167 15.72 -8.03 -2.44
CA TYR A 167 16.97 -7.71 -3.16
C TYR A 167 17.00 -8.31 -4.56
N ASP A 168 16.58 -9.55 -4.72
CA ASP A 168 16.53 -10.21 -6.03
C ASP A 168 15.56 -9.46 -6.97
N ALA A 169 14.36 -9.11 -6.48
CA ALA A 169 13.39 -8.38 -7.30
C ALA A 169 13.92 -7.00 -7.72
N ILE A 170 14.56 -6.26 -6.83
CA ILE A 170 15.18 -4.97 -7.16
C ILE A 170 16.28 -5.16 -8.21
N ARG A 171 17.12 -6.18 -8.04
CA ARG A 171 18.25 -6.46 -8.94
C ARG A 171 17.80 -6.83 -10.35
N TYR A 172 16.79 -7.69 -10.47
CA TYR A 172 16.39 -8.27 -11.76
C TYR A 172 15.22 -7.53 -12.43
N SER A 173 14.58 -6.59 -11.75
CA SER A 173 13.54 -5.76 -12.34
C SER A 173 14.14 -4.63 -13.18
N ASN A 174 13.62 -4.43 -14.39
CA ASN A 174 14.01 -3.29 -15.24
C ASN A 174 13.26 -2.01 -14.86
N ALA A 175 12.10 -2.14 -14.21
CA ALA A 175 11.34 -1.02 -13.67
C ALA A 175 11.46 -1.01 -12.15
N PRO A 176 11.45 0.17 -11.49
CA PRO A 176 11.61 0.21 -10.04
C PRO A 176 10.42 -0.43 -9.30
N PRO A 177 10.66 -1.42 -8.41
CA PRO A 177 9.64 -1.90 -7.49
C PRO A 177 9.34 -0.89 -6.38
N CYS A 178 8.34 -1.18 -5.56
CA CYS A 178 7.97 -0.34 -4.43
C CYS A 178 7.65 -1.16 -3.18
N PHE A 179 7.54 -0.46 -2.06
CA PHE A 179 6.85 -0.92 -0.86
C PHE A 179 5.57 -0.08 -0.73
N THR A 180 4.42 -0.65 -1.03
CA THR A 180 3.16 0.11 -0.92
C THR A 180 2.81 0.42 0.53
N HIS A 181 3.15 -0.50 1.45
CA HIS A 181 2.84 -0.35 2.87
C HIS A 181 3.89 -1.06 3.73
N THR A 182 4.78 -0.28 4.31
CA THR A 182 5.85 -0.80 5.17
C THR A 182 6.16 0.20 6.30
N MET A 183 7.19 -0.12 7.08
CA MET A 183 7.70 0.74 8.13
C MET A 183 9.22 0.54 8.24
N CYS A 184 9.89 1.39 9.05
CA CYS A 184 11.34 1.42 9.18
C CYS A 184 11.80 0.49 10.31
N GLU A 185 12.59 -0.51 9.98
CA GLU A 185 13.16 -1.45 10.97
C GLU A 185 14.01 -0.74 12.03
N ALA A 186 14.69 0.34 11.65
CA ALA A 186 15.48 1.14 12.57
C ALA A 186 14.66 1.69 13.77
N LEU A 187 13.35 1.88 13.61
CA LEU A 187 12.47 2.38 14.66
C LEU A 187 11.64 1.29 15.32
N TYR A 188 11.58 0.10 14.75
CA TYR A 188 10.86 -1.04 15.29
C TYR A 188 11.59 -2.34 14.93
N GLN A 189 12.65 -2.61 15.67
CA GLN A 189 13.56 -3.73 15.39
C GLN A 189 12.91 -5.09 15.55
N GLY A 190 13.24 -6.00 14.63
CA GLY A 190 12.85 -7.40 14.70
C GLY A 190 11.47 -7.71 14.11
N HIS A 191 10.71 -6.71 13.69
CA HIS A 191 9.41 -6.99 13.04
C HIS A 191 9.62 -7.45 11.60
N PRO A 192 9.03 -8.61 11.18
CA PRO A 192 9.30 -9.15 9.84
C PRO A 192 8.75 -8.29 8.70
N ARG A 193 7.75 -7.42 8.97
CA ARG A 193 7.19 -6.49 7.99
C ARG A 193 8.05 -5.24 7.78
N ALA A 194 8.93 -4.94 8.73
CA ALA A 194 9.79 -3.77 8.67
C ALA A 194 10.88 -3.94 7.62
N LYS A 195 11.24 -2.84 6.97
CA LYS A 195 12.35 -2.79 6.01
C LYS A 195 13.56 -2.12 6.63
N THR A 196 14.72 -2.72 6.42
CA THR A 196 15.99 -2.16 6.89
C THR A 196 16.35 -0.90 6.11
N ASP A 197 17.21 -0.07 6.67
CA ASP A 197 17.72 1.12 5.98
C ASP A 197 18.32 0.74 4.63
N ASP A 198 19.06 -0.36 4.56
CA ASP A 198 19.66 -0.83 3.31
C ASP A 198 18.59 -1.21 2.26
N GLU A 199 17.53 -1.89 2.66
CA GLU A 199 16.39 -2.18 1.76
C GLU A 199 15.72 -0.90 1.27
N LEU A 200 15.48 0.06 2.16
CA LEU A 200 14.87 1.36 1.81
C LEU A 200 15.77 2.15 0.84
N GLU A 201 17.08 2.16 1.07
CA GLU A 201 18.02 2.82 0.16
C GLU A 201 18.06 2.14 -1.21
N HIS A 202 18.00 0.81 -1.27
CA HIS A 202 17.97 0.07 -2.54
C HIS A 202 16.72 0.38 -3.37
N ILE A 203 15.54 0.41 -2.74
CA ILE A 203 14.29 0.77 -3.42
C ILE A 203 14.40 2.19 -3.99
N ALA A 204 14.87 3.15 -3.20
CA ALA A 204 14.93 4.55 -3.59
C ALA A 204 15.96 4.80 -4.71
N ARG A 205 17.14 4.16 -4.62
CA ARG A 205 18.19 4.26 -5.66
C ARG A 205 17.69 3.85 -7.04
N ASN A 206 16.78 2.92 -7.10
CA ASN A 206 16.19 2.44 -8.36
C ASN A 206 14.95 3.25 -8.80
N GLY A 207 14.61 4.32 -8.08
CA GLY A 207 13.47 5.18 -8.39
C GLY A 207 12.14 4.72 -7.81
N GLY A 208 12.16 3.77 -6.87
CA GLY A 208 10.96 3.23 -6.25
C GLY A 208 10.37 4.11 -5.15
N MET A 209 9.33 3.62 -4.52
CA MET A 209 8.57 4.32 -3.50
C MET A 209 8.48 3.53 -2.19
N ILE A 210 8.40 4.27 -1.10
CA ILE A 210 8.23 3.75 0.26
C ILE A 210 6.93 4.32 0.82
N GLY A 211 5.90 3.49 0.90
CA GLY A 211 4.64 3.82 1.56
C GLY A 211 4.70 3.47 3.04
N ILE A 212 4.55 4.45 3.93
CA ILE A 212 4.53 4.18 5.37
C ILE A 212 3.12 3.82 5.79
N THR A 213 2.98 2.63 6.37
CA THR A 213 1.69 2.09 6.82
C THR A 213 1.18 2.82 8.07
N ALA A 214 -0.10 3.16 8.08
CA ALA A 214 -0.77 3.76 9.24
C ALA A 214 -1.28 2.72 10.25
N LEU A 215 -1.07 1.42 10.00
CA LEU A 215 -1.49 0.37 10.91
C LEU A 215 -0.64 0.39 12.18
N GLY A 216 -1.27 0.69 13.33
CA GLY A 216 -0.57 1.06 14.55
C GLY A 216 0.42 0.03 15.05
N TYR A 217 0.05 -1.26 15.10
CA TYR A 217 0.95 -2.30 15.62
C TYR A 217 2.13 -2.63 14.68
N PHE A 218 2.14 -2.09 13.47
CA PHE A 218 3.31 -2.19 12.57
C PHE A 218 4.37 -1.12 12.85
N VAL A 219 3.95 0.08 13.27
CA VAL A 219 4.89 1.17 13.52
C VAL A 219 5.41 1.22 14.95
N GLY A 220 4.78 0.45 15.86
CA GLY A 220 5.23 0.33 17.24
C GLY A 220 4.48 -0.76 17.99
N SER A 221 4.92 -1.08 19.21
CA SER A 221 4.43 -2.21 20.00
C SER A 221 3.29 -1.89 20.96
N ASP A 222 2.89 -0.62 21.07
CA ASP A 222 1.87 -0.16 22.01
C ASP A 222 0.91 0.85 21.34
N PRO A 223 0.10 0.38 20.34
CA PRO A 223 -0.84 1.26 19.63
C PRO A 223 -1.86 1.92 20.56
N GLY A 224 -2.09 3.20 20.38
CA GLY A 224 -2.98 3.99 21.20
C GLY A 224 -2.38 4.44 22.55
N GLY A 225 -1.23 3.89 22.92
CA GLY A 225 -0.45 4.31 24.07
C GLY A 225 0.82 5.06 23.64
N LYS A 226 1.98 4.47 23.86
CA LYS A 226 3.27 5.07 23.46
C LYS A 226 3.44 5.11 21.94
N THR A 227 2.84 4.19 21.21
CA THR A 227 2.77 4.20 19.76
C THR A 227 1.56 5.03 19.35
N ASN A 228 1.80 6.21 18.81
CA ASN A 228 0.79 7.19 18.45
C ASN A 228 1.13 7.86 17.11
N ILE A 229 0.39 8.90 16.73
CA ILE A 229 0.64 9.59 15.46
C ILE A 229 2.07 10.13 15.35
N GLU A 230 2.67 10.54 16.46
CA GLU A 230 4.07 11.01 16.45
C GLU A 230 5.03 9.87 16.08
N THR A 231 4.76 8.63 16.52
CA THR A 231 5.52 7.45 16.10
C THR A 231 5.41 7.24 14.60
N TYR A 232 4.20 7.35 14.05
CA TYR A 232 3.98 7.25 12.61
C TYR A 232 4.79 8.31 11.85
N LEU A 233 4.74 9.55 12.31
CA LEU A 233 5.50 10.66 11.72
C LEU A 233 7.01 10.45 11.84
N ASP A 234 7.49 9.81 12.91
CA ASP A 234 8.90 9.45 13.06
C ASP A 234 9.35 8.51 11.95
N HIS A 235 8.52 7.55 11.55
CA HIS A 235 8.82 6.66 10.42
C HIS A 235 8.91 7.45 9.10
N ILE A 236 8.02 8.42 8.88
CA ILE A 236 8.10 9.29 7.70
C ILE A 236 9.40 10.09 7.72
N ASP A 237 9.71 10.74 8.85
CA ASP A 237 10.95 11.53 9.00
C ASP A 237 12.20 10.69 8.74
N HIS A 238 12.23 9.48 9.30
CA HIS A 238 13.35 8.56 9.10
C HIS A 238 13.56 8.23 7.63
N ALA A 239 12.50 7.83 6.94
CA ALA A 239 12.55 7.51 5.52
C ALA A 239 12.97 8.74 4.68
N VAL A 240 12.42 9.92 4.97
CA VAL A 240 12.75 11.16 4.26
C VAL A 240 14.22 11.54 4.46
N ARG A 241 14.73 11.44 5.70
CA ARG A 241 16.15 11.71 5.97
C ARG A 241 17.08 10.72 5.28
N LEU A 242 16.64 9.47 5.17
CA LEU A 242 17.46 8.40 4.59
C LEU A 242 17.54 8.47 3.07
N VAL A 243 16.41 8.70 2.40
CA VAL A 243 16.29 8.56 0.93
C VAL A 243 15.82 9.81 0.21
N GLY A 244 15.41 10.86 0.93
CA GLY A 244 14.84 12.07 0.36
C GLY A 244 13.32 12.01 0.25
N VAL A 245 12.71 13.20 0.18
CA VAL A 245 11.26 13.35 0.20
C VAL A 245 10.55 12.76 -1.03
N ASP A 246 11.24 12.66 -2.16
CA ASP A 246 10.65 12.23 -3.44
C ASP A 246 10.27 10.75 -3.47
N HIS A 247 10.73 9.95 -2.51
CA HIS A 247 10.54 8.50 -2.48
C HIS A 247 9.60 8.03 -1.36
N VAL A 248 8.95 8.94 -0.65
CA VAL A 248 8.11 8.62 0.50
C VAL A 248 6.66 8.99 0.23
N GLY A 249 5.75 8.11 0.62
CA GLY A 249 4.31 8.29 0.50
C GLY A 249 3.55 7.64 1.64
N LEU A 250 2.22 7.69 1.56
CA LEU A 250 1.32 7.25 2.61
C LEU A 250 0.53 6.01 2.20
N SER A 251 0.19 5.18 3.17
CA SER A 251 -0.78 4.10 3.02
C SER A 251 -1.52 3.86 4.34
N SER A 252 -2.79 3.47 4.25
CA SER A 252 -3.57 3.19 5.47
C SER A 252 -3.36 1.76 5.95
N ASP A 253 -3.40 0.79 5.06
CA ASP A 253 -3.43 -0.64 5.36
C ASP A 253 -4.69 -1.07 6.10
N PHE A 254 -5.79 -0.33 5.93
CA PHE A 254 -7.09 -0.67 6.50
C PHE A 254 -8.24 0.05 5.79
N GLN A 255 -9.45 -0.09 6.33
CA GLN A 255 -10.67 0.45 5.76
C GLN A 255 -10.72 1.98 5.82
N VAL A 256 -11.52 2.57 4.93
CA VAL A 256 -11.71 4.03 4.86
C VAL A 256 -12.15 4.61 6.21
N GLN A 257 -13.12 3.99 6.87
CA GLN A 257 -13.64 4.41 8.18
C GLN A 257 -12.73 4.04 9.36
N GLY A 258 -11.68 3.24 9.10
CA GLY A 258 -10.84 2.69 10.15
C GLY A 258 -11.27 1.30 10.60
N ILE A 259 -10.61 0.78 11.62
CA ILE A 259 -10.84 -0.57 12.15
C ILE A 259 -11.89 -0.58 13.27
N ARG A 260 -11.87 0.44 14.13
CA ARG A 260 -12.74 0.55 15.30
C ARG A 260 -14.23 0.34 15.04
N PRO A 261 -14.81 0.88 13.95
CA PRO A 261 -16.26 0.78 13.77
C PRO A 261 -16.80 -0.64 13.65
N TRP A 262 -15.95 -1.61 13.28
CA TRP A 262 -16.41 -2.97 13.02
C TRP A 262 -15.63 -4.05 13.76
N ALA A 263 -14.40 -3.77 14.20
CA ALA A 263 -13.51 -4.79 14.73
C ALA A 263 -13.76 -5.07 16.21
N THR A 264 -13.72 -6.34 16.54
CA THR A 264 -13.72 -6.87 17.92
C THR A 264 -12.51 -7.80 18.08
N LYS A 265 -12.22 -8.20 19.32
CA LYS A 265 -11.19 -9.23 19.55
C LYS A 265 -11.53 -10.52 18.79
N GLU A 266 -12.78 -10.92 18.79
CA GLU A 266 -13.25 -12.18 18.19
C GLU A 266 -13.16 -12.16 16.66
N ASN A 267 -13.51 -11.06 16.01
CA ASN A 267 -13.53 -11.01 14.53
C ASN A 267 -12.24 -10.49 13.90
N TRP A 268 -11.38 -9.80 14.68
CA TRP A 268 -10.15 -9.22 14.14
C TRP A 268 -8.88 -9.81 14.78
N TYR A 269 -8.80 -9.81 16.11
CA TYR A 269 -7.57 -10.13 16.85
C TYR A 269 -7.30 -11.64 16.90
N GLU A 270 -8.26 -12.42 17.38
CA GLU A 270 -8.11 -13.87 17.53
C GLU A 270 -7.79 -14.59 16.22
N PRO A 271 -8.46 -14.27 15.08
CA PRO A 271 -8.12 -14.91 13.81
C PRO A 271 -6.66 -14.63 13.39
N ARG A 272 -6.14 -13.43 13.66
CA ARG A 272 -4.78 -13.07 13.32
C ARG A 272 -3.75 -13.76 14.21
N LEU A 273 -4.06 -13.94 15.48
CA LEU A 273 -3.20 -14.74 16.37
C LEU A 273 -3.05 -16.18 15.88
N LYS A 274 -4.09 -16.74 15.25
CA LYS A 274 -4.06 -18.09 14.68
C LYS A 274 -3.34 -18.15 13.33
N SER A 275 -3.48 -17.09 12.51
CA SER A 275 -2.98 -17.07 11.13
C SER A 275 -1.55 -16.61 11.00
N PHE A 276 -1.09 -15.70 11.86
CA PHE A 276 0.24 -15.11 11.78
C PHE A 276 1.17 -15.70 12.83
N LYS A 277 2.46 -15.77 12.47
CA LYS A 277 3.48 -16.23 13.40
C LYS A 277 3.64 -15.24 14.57
N PRO A 278 4.13 -15.70 15.74
CA PRO A 278 4.35 -14.82 16.90
C PRO A 278 5.23 -13.59 16.61
N SER A 279 6.18 -13.71 15.67
CA SER A 279 7.04 -12.60 15.25
C SER A 279 6.28 -11.42 14.68
N TYR A 280 5.05 -11.64 14.19
CA TYR A 280 4.20 -10.57 13.68
C TYR A 280 3.72 -9.61 14.76
N ASN A 281 3.77 -10.06 16.02
CA ASN A 281 3.47 -9.24 17.19
C ASN A 281 2.12 -8.51 17.10
N VAL A 282 1.08 -9.22 16.69
CA VAL A 282 -0.27 -8.66 16.57
C VAL A 282 -0.73 -8.11 17.91
N LYS A 283 -1.28 -6.89 17.93
CA LYS A 283 -1.74 -6.20 19.13
C LYS A 283 -3.23 -5.91 19.07
N TRP A 284 -3.81 -5.76 20.27
CA TRP A 284 -5.16 -5.26 20.45
C TRP A 284 -5.15 -4.15 21.52
N PRO A 285 -5.65 -2.93 21.19
CA PRO A 285 -6.12 -2.53 19.85
C PRO A 285 -4.95 -2.37 18.85
N PRO A 286 -5.19 -2.61 17.54
CA PRO A 286 -4.13 -2.50 16.54
C PRO A 286 -3.96 -1.08 15.97
N TRP A 287 -4.88 -0.18 16.26
CA TRP A 287 -4.97 1.15 15.66
C TRP A 287 -4.31 2.24 16.49
N ILE A 288 -3.91 3.31 15.79
CA ILE A 288 -3.60 4.61 16.36
C ILE A 288 -4.87 5.46 16.19
N PRO A 289 -5.48 6.01 17.26
CA PRO A 289 -6.78 6.70 17.16
C PRO A 289 -6.84 7.79 16.10
N GLU A 290 -5.82 8.64 15.99
CA GLU A 290 -5.78 9.76 15.05
C GLU A 290 -5.63 9.31 13.59
N LEU A 291 -5.24 8.06 13.36
CA LEU A 291 -5.10 7.48 12.01
C LEU A 291 -6.26 6.54 11.67
N ASP A 292 -7.10 6.20 12.63
CA ASP A 292 -8.20 5.25 12.48
C ASP A 292 -9.54 5.95 12.17
N SER A 293 -9.49 6.92 11.26
CA SER A 293 -10.64 7.70 10.84
C SER A 293 -10.46 8.25 9.43
N THR A 294 -11.52 8.86 8.90
CA THR A 294 -11.46 9.55 7.60
C THR A 294 -10.52 10.74 7.57
N ASP A 295 -10.18 11.29 8.74
CA ASP A 295 -9.27 12.45 8.87
C ASP A 295 -7.78 12.05 8.92
N ARG A 296 -7.46 10.78 8.76
CA ARG A 296 -6.10 10.27 8.99
C ARG A 296 -5.01 11.07 8.28
N PHE A 297 -5.16 11.33 7.00
CA PHE A 297 -4.11 12.02 6.24
C PHE A 297 -4.17 13.53 6.37
N LEU A 298 -5.31 14.08 6.74
CA LEU A 298 -5.37 15.48 7.23
C LEU A 298 -4.58 15.61 8.51
N ASN A 299 -4.74 14.69 9.47
CA ASN A 299 -3.98 14.69 10.72
C ASN A 299 -2.48 14.54 10.47
N VAL A 300 -2.10 13.69 9.51
CA VAL A 300 -0.69 13.58 9.07
C VAL A 300 -0.20 14.90 8.49
N THR A 301 -1.00 15.59 7.70
CA THR A 301 -0.66 16.89 7.11
C THR A 301 -0.37 17.93 8.19
N TYR A 302 -1.20 18.02 9.22
CA TYR A 302 -0.93 18.87 10.38
C TYR A 302 0.38 18.51 11.06
N GLY A 303 0.64 17.21 11.25
CA GLY A 303 1.88 16.74 11.87
C GLY A 303 3.13 17.09 11.06
N LEU A 304 3.08 16.90 9.74
CA LEU A 304 4.19 17.26 8.85
C LEU A 304 4.45 18.75 8.85
N PHE A 305 3.39 19.56 8.81
CA PHE A 305 3.51 21.03 8.90
C PHE A 305 4.21 21.46 10.20
N LYS A 306 3.79 20.90 11.33
CA LYS A 306 4.41 21.18 12.63
C LYS A 306 5.89 20.79 12.69
N ARG A 307 6.29 19.76 11.95
CA ARG A 307 7.68 19.30 11.86
C ARG A 307 8.52 20.11 10.87
N GLY A 308 7.94 21.15 10.25
CA GLY A 308 8.68 22.04 9.37
C GLY A 308 8.76 21.61 7.91
N TYR A 309 7.97 20.63 7.48
CA TYR A 309 7.88 20.28 6.06
C TYR A 309 7.27 21.45 5.28
N SER A 310 7.85 21.76 4.12
CA SER A 310 7.30 22.75 3.22
C SER A 310 5.98 22.26 2.58
N ASP A 311 5.17 23.20 2.09
CA ASP A 311 3.95 22.85 1.34
C ASP A 311 4.25 21.91 0.17
N SER A 312 5.35 22.19 -0.55
CA SER A 312 5.79 21.34 -1.66
C SER A 312 6.11 19.92 -1.20
N ALA A 313 6.85 19.76 -0.11
CA ALA A 313 7.19 18.45 0.45
C ALA A 313 5.94 17.69 0.91
N ILE A 314 5.01 18.38 1.56
CA ILE A 314 3.74 17.78 2.01
C ILE A 314 2.94 17.29 0.81
N ARG A 315 2.79 18.07 -0.25
CA ARG A 315 2.08 17.66 -1.48
C ARG A 315 2.71 16.42 -2.13
N LYS A 316 4.02 16.33 -2.12
CA LYS A 316 4.76 15.16 -2.63
C LYS A 316 4.40 13.90 -1.84
N ILE A 317 4.49 13.97 -0.51
CA ILE A 317 4.20 12.84 0.38
C ILE A 317 2.72 12.43 0.28
N LEU A 318 1.79 13.37 0.21
CA LEU A 318 0.36 13.08 0.13
C LEU A 318 -0.04 12.31 -1.13
N GLY A 319 0.59 12.59 -2.28
CA GLY A 319 0.17 11.90 -3.49
C GLY A 319 1.02 12.12 -4.74
N LEU A 320 1.71 13.26 -4.89
CA LEU A 320 2.47 13.54 -6.11
C LEU A 320 3.58 12.52 -6.37
N ASN A 321 4.25 12.05 -5.31
CA ASN A 321 5.28 11.02 -5.45
C ASN A 321 4.72 9.71 -5.99
N TRP A 322 3.56 9.26 -5.46
CA TRP A 322 2.89 8.06 -5.95
C TRP A 322 2.45 8.23 -7.41
N MET A 323 1.86 9.37 -7.75
CA MET A 323 1.42 9.61 -9.14
C MET A 323 2.60 9.58 -10.12
N ARG A 324 3.71 10.23 -9.78
CA ARG A 324 4.93 10.21 -10.60
C ARG A 324 5.47 8.79 -10.77
N TYR A 325 5.51 8.02 -9.68
CA TYR A 325 5.95 6.62 -9.71
C TYR A 325 5.01 5.77 -10.58
N PHE A 326 3.70 5.92 -10.43
CA PHE A 326 2.73 5.21 -11.26
C PHE A 326 2.92 5.55 -12.74
N GLU A 327 3.12 6.82 -13.08
CA GLU A 327 3.39 7.23 -14.47
C GLU A 327 4.57 6.47 -15.06
N GLN A 328 5.64 6.32 -14.30
CA GLN A 328 6.84 5.61 -14.75
C GLN A 328 6.58 4.14 -15.07
N ILE A 329 5.66 3.50 -14.37
CA ILE A 329 5.39 2.06 -14.50
C ILE A 329 4.22 1.78 -15.43
N ILE A 330 3.08 2.42 -15.20
CA ILE A 330 1.83 2.13 -15.91
C ILE A 330 1.49 3.13 -17.03
N GLY A 331 2.27 4.21 -17.15
CA GLY A 331 2.09 5.23 -18.18
C GLY A 331 1.26 6.43 -17.74
N LEU A 332 1.22 7.42 -18.64
CA LEU A 332 0.56 8.71 -18.41
C LEU A 332 -0.92 8.65 -18.71
#